data_a5f53a2b0ee4032302144662909b7d2f
#
_entry.id   a5f53a2b0ee4032302144662909b7d2f
#
_cell.length_a   1.000
_cell.length_b   1.000
_cell.length_c   1.000
_cell.angle_alpha   90.00
_cell.angle_beta   90.00
_cell.angle_gamma   90.00
#
_symmetry.space_group_name_H-M   'P 1'
#
loop_
_entity.id
_entity.type
_entity.pdbx_description
1 polymer ?
#
loop_
_entity_poly.entity_id
_entity_poly.type
_entity_poly.pdbx_seq_one_letter_code
_entity_poly.pdbx_strand_id
1 'polypeptide(L)'
;MIENLVVQIICGNEAGTAFYVAPNLILTAFHTVSSFEEVGVHIIKDETAGDMTFTIVKNYEDLDISVLKVEGRTTSESLPLFLHTLRVKELVSSFGYPYAAKHEGMRIDGSVRQKNQQGTGDINIQVNNVDDAFDYDGMSGAPVLQEGKVVGVVIEQSGNNLTFISVRKLINALHENGISVEEETILTDIPESIAHDVALSKPNHTVMGILDERIGEKNSNWLLLFGSPGCGKTTLAAGYEPNNDNVEVIGRFFFKVPNDPLSRAVRCSESHFAEFLETVYINKTGEEIEKLSFEERRKRIPRWINIIGNELSLDAKQGILFIDGLDELADDNRNRVGEFLALLPETMPQNISVVLSCISKEILPATVVEKIAPNNYIEVTPLDIAACELYIQANSGEWNKPYSFVQAVANKTEGHPLYM
;
A
#
# COMPACT_ATOMS: atom_id res chain seq x y z
N MET A 1 0.88 -7.99 24.03
CA MET A 1 -0.26 -8.76 23.46
C MET A 1 -1.36 -7.76 23.16
N ILE A 2 -2.09 -7.93 22.06
CA ILE A 2 -3.15 -6.99 21.59
C ILE A 2 -4.24 -6.84 22.65
N GLU A 3 -4.58 -7.93 23.35
CA GLU A 3 -5.62 -7.99 24.37
C GLU A 3 -5.39 -6.97 25.50
N ASN A 4 -4.16 -6.67 25.86
CA ASN A 4 -3.82 -5.69 26.89
C ASN A 4 -4.11 -4.22 26.49
N LEU A 5 -4.40 -3.99 25.22
CA LEU A 5 -4.70 -2.66 24.66
C LEU A 5 -6.19 -2.50 24.33
N VAL A 6 -6.98 -3.53 24.63
CA VAL A 6 -8.44 -3.54 24.52
C VAL A 6 -9.04 -3.62 25.91
N VAL A 7 -10.00 -2.76 26.21
CA VAL A 7 -10.55 -2.59 27.55
C VAL A 7 -12.07 -2.66 27.51
N GLN A 8 -12.67 -3.10 28.64
CA GLN A 8 -14.10 -2.99 28.82
C GLN A 8 -14.46 -1.57 29.26
N ILE A 9 -15.47 -0.99 28.63
CA ILE A 9 -16.03 0.30 29.01
C ILE A 9 -17.42 0.12 29.62
N ILE A 10 -17.70 0.82 30.71
CA ILE A 10 -18.99 0.83 31.38
C ILE A 10 -19.45 2.30 31.52
N CYS A 11 -20.62 2.60 30.99
CA CYS A 11 -21.26 3.90 31.09
C CYS A 11 -22.70 3.72 31.62
N GLY A 12 -22.90 3.91 32.90
CA GLY A 12 -24.18 3.61 33.55
C GLY A 12 -24.53 2.11 33.50
N ASN A 13 -25.59 1.78 32.77
CA ASN A 13 -26.05 0.42 32.53
C ASN A 13 -25.51 -0.19 31.25
N GLU A 14 -24.94 0.64 30.39
CA GLU A 14 -24.37 0.19 29.12
C GLU A 14 -22.93 -0.30 29.33
N ALA A 15 -22.58 -1.37 28.64
CA ALA A 15 -21.22 -1.91 28.63
C ALA A 15 -20.81 -2.22 27.19
N GLY A 16 -19.56 -1.99 26.88
CA GLY A 16 -19.00 -2.23 25.56
C GLY A 16 -17.50 -2.45 25.62
N THR A 17 -16.88 -2.33 24.48
CA THR A 17 -15.45 -2.48 24.28
C THR A 17 -14.86 -1.16 23.83
N ALA A 18 -13.63 -0.87 24.23
CA ALA A 18 -12.82 0.24 23.73
C ALA A 18 -11.39 -0.23 23.54
N PHE A 19 -10.58 0.51 22.82
CA PHE A 19 -9.17 0.20 22.64
C PHE A 19 -8.31 1.45 22.53
N TYR A 20 -7.04 1.33 22.93
CA TYR A 20 -6.10 2.43 22.91
C TYR A 20 -5.57 2.70 21.50
N VAL A 21 -5.72 3.95 21.05
CA VAL A 21 -5.21 4.47 19.76
C VAL A 21 -4.06 5.46 19.94
N ALA A 22 -3.87 5.96 21.18
CA ALA A 22 -2.74 6.76 21.62
C ALA A 22 -2.53 6.54 23.13
N PRO A 23 -1.47 7.03 23.75
CA PRO A 23 -1.15 6.76 25.15
C PRO A 23 -2.28 6.96 26.15
N ASN A 24 -3.15 7.92 25.91
CA ASN A 24 -4.28 8.27 26.78
C ASN A 24 -5.60 8.48 26.01
N LEU A 25 -5.66 8.05 24.73
CA LEU A 25 -6.87 8.12 23.94
C LEU A 25 -7.35 6.72 23.57
N ILE A 26 -8.66 6.52 23.69
CA ILE A 26 -9.32 5.28 23.28
C ILE A 26 -10.46 5.61 22.31
N LEU A 27 -10.78 4.64 21.46
CA LEU A 27 -11.97 4.64 20.62
C LEU A 27 -12.99 3.63 21.13
N THR A 28 -14.26 3.98 21.01
CA THR A 28 -15.41 3.10 21.25
C THR A 28 -16.58 3.48 20.35
N ALA A 29 -17.63 2.66 20.32
CA ALA A 29 -18.88 3.03 19.68
C ALA A 29 -19.58 4.15 20.46
N PHE A 30 -20.17 5.14 19.75
CA PHE A 30 -20.86 6.28 20.42
C PHE A 30 -22.04 5.82 21.26
N HIS A 31 -22.89 4.91 20.77
CA HIS A 31 -24.05 4.45 21.51
C HIS A 31 -23.67 3.84 22.87
N THR A 32 -22.46 3.27 23.05
CA THR A 32 -21.97 2.75 24.35
C THR A 32 -21.79 3.85 25.40
N VAL A 33 -21.56 5.09 24.97
CA VAL A 33 -21.33 6.24 25.87
C VAL A 33 -22.37 7.36 25.69
N SER A 34 -23.43 7.12 24.96
CA SER A 34 -24.47 8.12 24.66
C SER A 34 -25.17 8.67 25.91
N SER A 35 -25.25 7.88 26.98
CA SER A 35 -25.83 8.29 28.26
C SER A 35 -24.82 8.96 29.22
N PHE A 36 -23.60 9.29 28.77
CA PHE A 36 -22.49 9.80 29.61
C PHE A 36 -22.89 10.96 30.54
N GLU A 37 -23.65 11.93 30.05
CA GLU A 37 -24.07 13.11 30.85
C GLU A 37 -25.18 12.79 31.84
N GLU A 38 -25.92 11.70 31.66
CA GLU A 38 -27.09 11.32 32.47
C GLU A 38 -26.74 10.39 33.62
N VAL A 39 -25.58 9.73 33.56
CA VAL A 39 -25.17 8.69 34.53
C VAL A 39 -23.89 9.09 35.26
N GLY A 40 -23.80 8.71 36.52
CA GLY A 40 -22.67 9.06 37.37
C GLY A 40 -21.53 8.03 37.38
N VAL A 41 -21.59 6.95 36.57
CA VAL A 41 -20.61 5.87 36.59
C VAL A 41 -19.99 5.72 35.20
N HIS A 42 -18.69 6.08 35.09
CA HIS A 42 -17.91 6.00 33.87
C HIS A 42 -16.60 5.28 34.17
N ILE A 43 -16.53 4.00 33.86
CA ILE A 43 -15.40 3.15 34.25
C ILE A 43 -14.84 2.45 33.03
N ILE A 44 -13.50 2.44 32.93
CA ILE A 44 -12.73 1.55 32.09
C ILE A 44 -12.14 0.49 32.99
N LYS A 45 -12.36 -0.77 32.65
CA LYS A 45 -11.67 -1.90 33.27
C LYS A 45 -10.48 -2.28 32.43
N ASP A 46 -9.32 -1.96 32.93
CA ASP A 46 -8.04 -2.33 32.32
C ASP A 46 -7.39 -3.40 33.21
N GLU A 47 -7.17 -4.58 32.67
CA GLU A 47 -6.62 -5.72 33.44
C GLU A 47 -5.21 -5.42 33.97
N THR A 48 -4.48 -4.50 33.36
CA THR A 48 -3.10 -4.15 33.73
C THR A 48 -3.01 -2.96 34.67
N ALA A 49 -3.91 -1.97 34.53
CA ALA A 49 -3.88 -0.70 35.24
C ALA A 49 -5.00 -0.59 36.29
N GLY A 50 -6.00 -1.50 36.28
CA GLY A 50 -7.16 -1.46 37.13
C GLY A 50 -8.28 -0.55 36.63
N ASP A 51 -9.26 -0.25 37.50
CA ASP A 51 -10.39 0.59 37.13
C ASP A 51 -9.95 2.05 37.00
N MET A 52 -10.24 2.66 35.84
CA MET A 52 -9.93 4.07 35.52
C MET A 52 -11.19 4.80 35.09
N THR A 53 -11.10 6.13 35.13
CA THR A 53 -12.17 7.01 34.61
C THR A 53 -11.79 7.57 33.25
N PHE A 54 -12.80 8.01 32.51
CA PHE A 54 -12.62 8.66 31.21
C PHE A 54 -13.48 9.91 31.08
N THR A 55 -13.10 10.76 30.15
CA THR A 55 -13.88 11.90 29.69
C THR A 55 -14.06 11.84 28.18
N ILE A 56 -15.17 12.38 27.68
CA ILE A 56 -15.40 12.48 26.26
C ILE A 56 -14.54 13.60 25.68
N VAL A 57 -13.72 13.31 24.66
CA VAL A 57 -13.01 14.29 23.86
C VAL A 57 -13.93 14.78 22.73
N LYS A 58 -14.50 13.85 21.98
CA LYS A 58 -15.42 14.17 20.88
C LYS A 58 -16.31 13.00 20.51
N ASN A 59 -17.58 13.27 20.26
CA ASN A 59 -18.55 12.34 19.71
C ASN A 59 -18.72 12.60 18.22
N TYR A 60 -18.80 11.53 17.43
CA TYR A 60 -19.12 11.50 16.01
C TYR A 60 -20.37 10.63 15.81
N GLU A 61 -21.53 11.22 16.10
CA GLU A 61 -22.83 10.50 16.13
C GLU A 61 -23.17 9.87 14.77
N ASP A 62 -22.91 10.59 13.67
CA ASP A 62 -23.15 10.09 12.30
C ASP A 62 -22.27 8.89 11.95
N LEU A 63 -21.15 8.71 12.64
CA LEU A 63 -20.22 7.62 12.47
C LEU A 63 -20.35 6.55 13.55
N ASP A 64 -21.19 6.78 14.55
CA ASP A 64 -21.34 5.96 15.76
C ASP A 64 -19.99 5.69 16.47
N ILE A 65 -19.14 6.73 16.58
CA ILE A 65 -17.81 6.63 17.21
C ILE A 65 -17.61 7.76 18.22
N SER A 66 -16.95 7.42 19.33
CA SER A 66 -16.48 8.39 20.33
C SER A 66 -15.00 8.25 20.59
N VAL A 67 -14.33 9.40 20.68
CA VAL A 67 -12.95 9.54 21.15
C VAL A 67 -12.98 9.93 22.61
N LEU A 68 -12.35 9.14 23.46
CA LEU A 68 -12.35 9.33 24.89
C LEU A 68 -10.91 9.50 25.39
N LYS A 69 -10.76 10.29 26.46
CA LYS A 69 -9.50 10.47 27.16
C LYS A 69 -9.53 9.71 28.49
N VAL A 70 -8.51 8.90 28.73
CA VAL A 70 -8.33 8.12 29.96
C VAL A 70 -7.36 8.84 30.87
N GLU A 71 -7.66 8.90 32.16
CA GLU A 71 -6.81 9.50 33.19
C GLU A 71 -6.10 8.41 33.99
N GLY A 72 -4.80 8.62 34.26
CA GLY A 72 -4.02 7.74 35.15
C GLY A 72 -3.28 6.59 34.46
N ARG A 73 -3.39 6.44 33.14
CA ARG A 73 -2.61 5.41 32.41
C ARG A 73 -1.13 5.78 32.32
N THR A 74 -0.27 4.80 32.59
CA THR A 74 1.20 4.97 32.64
C THR A 74 1.94 4.38 31.43
N THR A 75 1.28 3.58 30.59
CA THR A 75 1.90 2.96 29.40
C THR A 75 1.69 3.83 28.17
N SER A 76 2.66 3.80 27.26
CA SER A 76 2.61 4.53 25.98
C SER A 76 2.15 3.68 24.79
N GLU A 77 1.84 2.41 25.02
CA GLU A 77 1.44 1.49 23.96
C GLU A 77 0.02 1.77 23.45
N SER A 78 -0.19 1.61 22.16
CA SER A 78 -1.48 1.73 21.47
C SER A 78 -1.54 0.76 20.28
N LEU A 79 -2.74 0.46 19.82
CA LEU A 79 -2.93 -0.33 18.60
C LEU A 79 -2.69 0.53 17.36
N PRO A 80 -1.87 0.10 16.40
CA PRO A 80 -1.68 0.82 15.15
C PRO A 80 -2.96 0.78 14.31
N LEU A 81 -3.43 1.94 13.88
CA LEU A 81 -4.54 2.08 12.95
C LEU A 81 -3.99 1.99 11.52
N PHE A 82 -4.68 1.28 10.65
CA PHE A 82 -4.21 0.99 9.31
C PHE A 82 -5.27 1.29 8.24
N LEU A 83 -4.92 2.17 7.31
CA LEU A 83 -5.77 2.50 6.17
C LEU A 83 -5.63 1.42 5.09
N HIS A 84 -6.40 0.36 5.24
CA HIS A 84 -6.42 -0.78 4.32
C HIS A 84 -7.75 -0.86 3.56
N THR A 85 -7.69 -1.26 2.29
CA THR A 85 -8.89 -1.56 1.50
C THR A 85 -9.24 -3.03 1.61
N LEU A 86 -10.04 -3.37 2.62
CA LEU A 86 -10.50 -4.74 2.83
C LEU A 86 -11.24 -5.28 1.62
N ARG A 87 -11.05 -6.57 1.31
CA ARG A 87 -11.68 -7.29 0.20
C ARG A 87 -12.62 -8.38 0.72
N VAL A 88 -13.64 -8.71 -0.04
CA VAL A 88 -14.53 -9.84 0.29
C VAL A 88 -13.70 -11.12 0.46
N LYS A 89 -14.05 -11.94 1.47
CA LYS A 89 -13.33 -13.14 1.94
C LYS A 89 -11.99 -12.87 2.64
N GLU A 90 -11.59 -11.63 2.82
CA GLU A 90 -10.40 -11.32 3.60
C GLU A 90 -10.60 -11.68 5.06
N LEU A 91 -9.57 -12.32 5.66
CA LEU A 91 -9.65 -12.75 7.06
C LEU A 91 -9.36 -11.57 7.98
N VAL A 92 -10.19 -11.44 8.99
CA VAL A 92 -10.06 -10.44 10.05
C VAL A 92 -10.31 -11.09 11.40
N SER A 93 -9.81 -10.48 12.46
CA SER A 93 -10.13 -10.89 13.82
C SER A 93 -10.57 -9.68 14.65
N SER A 94 -11.23 -9.93 15.75
CA SER A 94 -11.60 -8.91 16.72
C SER A 94 -11.40 -9.45 18.12
N PHE A 95 -11.13 -8.58 19.09
CA PHE A 95 -11.14 -8.92 20.51
C PHE A 95 -11.98 -7.90 21.26
N GLY A 96 -12.84 -8.37 22.17
CA GLY A 96 -13.68 -7.49 22.97
C GLY A 96 -14.34 -8.21 24.13
N TYR A 97 -15.29 -7.55 24.80
CA TYR A 97 -15.90 -8.01 26.04
C TYR A 97 -17.41 -8.22 25.87
N PRO A 98 -17.85 -9.25 25.11
CA PRO A 98 -19.27 -9.55 25.02
C PRO A 98 -19.83 -9.97 26.39
N TYR A 99 -21.12 -9.77 26.62
CA TYR A 99 -21.76 -10.10 27.91
C TYR A 99 -21.49 -11.55 28.35
N ALA A 100 -21.42 -12.47 27.40
CA ALA A 100 -21.11 -13.88 27.66
C ALA A 100 -19.68 -14.12 28.15
N ALA A 101 -18.73 -13.21 27.86
CA ALA A 101 -17.33 -13.30 28.25
C ALA A 101 -16.77 -11.98 28.82
N LYS A 102 -17.60 -11.25 29.57
CA LYS A 102 -17.30 -9.90 30.07
C LYS A 102 -16.08 -9.80 31.01
N HIS A 103 -15.60 -10.90 31.57
CA HIS A 103 -14.48 -10.93 32.54
C HIS A 103 -13.15 -11.33 31.88
N GLU A 104 -13.19 -12.12 30.80
CA GLU A 104 -11.98 -12.68 30.20
C GLU A 104 -11.74 -12.11 28.79
N GLY A 105 -12.76 -11.41 28.25
CA GLY A 105 -12.78 -11.04 26.86
C GLY A 105 -12.92 -12.24 25.90
N MET A 106 -13.12 -11.96 24.63
CA MET A 106 -13.28 -12.99 23.61
C MET A 106 -12.65 -12.56 22.32
N ARG A 107 -11.86 -13.45 21.72
CA ARG A 107 -11.36 -13.32 20.37
C ARG A 107 -12.35 -13.93 19.38
N ILE A 108 -12.59 -13.20 18.32
CA ILE A 108 -13.46 -13.60 17.23
C ILE A 108 -12.64 -13.56 15.94
N ASP A 109 -12.70 -14.65 15.16
CA ASP A 109 -12.13 -14.71 13.83
C ASP A 109 -13.26 -14.78 12.80
N GLY A 110 -13.13 -14.06 11.71
CA GLY A 110 -14.13 -13.96 10.68
C GLY A 110 -13.56 -13.60 9.32
N SER A 111 -14.44 -13.45 8.34
CA SER A 111 -14.07 -13.00 7.02
C SER A 111 -15.02 -11.91 6.53
N VAL A 112 -14.50 -10.98 5.76
CA VAL A 112 -15.30 -9.92 5.11
C VAL A 112 -16.31 -10.57 4.18
N ARG A 113 -17.60 -10.30 4.42
CA ARG A 113 -18.70 -10.85 3.62
C ARG A 113 -19.18 -9.88 2.56
N GLN A 114 -19.34 -8.62 2.94
CA GLN A 114 -19.94 -7.60 2.11
C GLN A 114 -19.46 -6.22 2.52
N LYS A 115 -19.34 -5.32 1.56
CA LYS A 115 -19.19 -3.88 1.79
C LYS A 115 -20.54 -3.20 1.60
N ASN A 116 -20.89 -2.33 2.54
CA ASN A 116 -22.12 -1.54 2.48
C ASN A 116 -21.79 -0.13 2.01
N GLN A 117 -22.47 0.31 0.97
CA GLN A 117 -22.35 1.70 0.49
C GLN A 117 -23.29 2.67 1.23
N GLN A 118 -24.27 2.14 1.97
CA GLN A 118 -25.28 2.92 2.69
C GLN A 118 -25.35 2.46 4.15
N GLY A 119 -25.33 3.41 5.07
CA GLY A 119 -25.38 3.17 6.51
C GLY A 119 -24.13 3.65 7.26
N THR A 120 -24.17 3.58 8.58
CA THR A 120 -23.07 4.00 9.46
C THR A 120 -21.90 3.02 9.33
N GLY A 121 -22.15 1.72 9.43
CA GLY A 121 -21.17 0.69 9.14
C GLY A 121 -21.03 0.43 7.64
N ASP A 122 -19.80 0.34 7.17
CA ASP A 122 -19.52 0.16 5.75
C ASP A 122 -19.04 -1.25 5.39
N ILE A 123 -18.73 -2.11 6.38
CA ILE A 123 -18.24 -3.47 6.14
C ILE A 123 -18.93 -4.47 7.09
N ASN A 124 -19.34 -5.62 6.53
CA ASN A 124 -19.87 -6.74 7.28
C ASN A 124 -18.87 -7.90 7.30
N ILE A 125 -18.66 -8.48 8.46
CA ILE A 125 -17.91 -9.72 8.65
C ILE A 125 -18.83 -10.86 9.06
N GLN A 126 -18.59 -12.02 8.49
CA GLN A 126 -19.18 -13.26 8.95
C GLN A 126 -18.22 -13.91 9.93
N VAL A 127 -18.70 -14.15 11.15
CA VAL A 127 -17.92 -14.79 12.20
C VAL A 127 -17.81 -16.29 11.91
N ASN A 128 -16.61 -16.84 12.07
CA ASN A 128 -16.33 -18.26 11.87
C ASN A 128 -16.64 -19.07 13.14
N ASN A 129 -17.20 -20.28 12.97
CA ASN A 129 -17.31 -21.31 14.01
C ASN A 129 -18.09 -20.93 15.28
N VAL A 130 -19.12 -20.12 15.19
CA VAL A 130 -19.96 -19.76 16.33
C VAL A 130 -21.39 -20.26 16.12
N ASP A 131 -22.04 -20.66 17.21
CA ASP A 131 -23.47 -21.01 17.22
C ASP A 131 -24.29 -19.78 16.81
N ASP A 132 -25.24 -19.94 15.89
CA ASP A 132 -26.11 -18.88 15.39
C ASP A 132 -26.87 -18.11 16.49
N ALA A 133 -26.91 -18.67 17.68
CA ALA A 133 -27.55 -18.09 18.86
C ALA A 133 -26.59 -17.30 19.77
N PHE A 134 -25.30 -17.13 19.41
CA PHE A 134 -24.36 -16.43 20.26
C PHE A 134 -24.62 -14.92 20.26
N ASP A 135 -24.71 -14.38 21.46
CA ASP A 135 -24.91 -12.94 21.70
C ASP A 135 -23.57 -12.24 21.84
N TYR A 136 -23.28 -11.35 20.89
CA TYR A 136 -22.06 -10.52 20.86
C TYR A 136 -22.28 -9.13 21.48
N ASP A 137 -23.41 -8.90 22.17
CA ASP A 137 -23.64 -7.66 22.90
C ASP A 137 -22.46 -7.37 23.82
N GLY A 138 -21.94 -6.13 23.75
CA GLY A 138 -20.70 -5.72 24.42
C GLY A 138 -19.45 -5.72 23.51
N MET A 139 -19.54 -6.26 22.30
CA MET A 139 -18.48 -6.12 21.29
C MET A 139 -18.45 -4.74 20.62
N SER A 140 -19.51 -3.93 20.75
CA SER A 140 -19.53 -2.57 20.24
C SER A 140 -18.33 -1.77 20.72
N GLY A 141 -17.61 -1.15 19.81
CA GLY A 141 -16.34 -0.45 20.06
C GLY A 141 -15.09 -1.33 19.98
N ALA A 142 -15.21 -2.65 19.76
CA ALA A 142 -14.06 -3.54 19.62
C ALA A 142 -13.26 -3.25 18.32
N PRO A 143 -11.90 -3.35 18.36
CA PRO A 143 -11.10 -3.19 17.17
C PRO A 143 -11.26 -4.38 16.23
N VAL A 144 -11.39 -4.12 14.93
CA VAL A 144 -11.26 -5.14 13.88
C VAL A 144 -9.83 -5.12 13.37
N LEU A 145 -9.19 -6.27 13.40
CA LEU A 145 -7.76 -6.45 13.17
C LEU A 145 -7.51 -7.24 11.89
N GLN A 146 -6.59 -6.75 11.10
CA GLN A 146 -6.00 -7.46 9.98
C GLN A 146 -4.49 -7.47 10.17
N GLU A 147 -3.89 -8.65 10.26
CA GLU A 147 -2.45 -8.83 10.53
C GLU A 147 -1.93 -8.03 11.75
N GLY A 148 -2.77 -7.92 12.80
CA GLY A 148 -2.41 -7.23 14.05
C GLY A 148 -2.58 -5.71 14.03
N LYS A 149 -3.03 -5.11 12.93
CA LYS A 149 -3.34 -3.69 12.79
C LYS A 149 -4.84 -3.47 12.76
N VAL A 150 -5.30 -2.35 13.33
CA VAL A 150 -6.73 -2.01 13.36
C VAL A 150 -7.17 -1.46 12.01
N VAL A 151 -8.13 -2.13 11.38
CA VAL A 151 -8.73 -1.72 10.09
C VAL A 151 -10.17 -1.20 10.23
N GLY A 152 -10.74 -1.31 11.43
CA GLY A 152 -12.08 -0.79 11.72
C GLY A 152 -12.51 -0.98 13.18
N VAL A 153 -13.72 -0.53 13.48
CA VAL A 153 -14.34 -0.58 14.82
C VAL A 153 -15.72 -1.20 14.71
N VAL A 154 -16.01 -2.23 15.51
CA VAL A 154 -17.33 -2.88 15.57
C VAL A 154 -18.37 -1.91 16.09
N ILE A 155 -19.50 -1.77 15.39
CA ILE A 155 -20.60 -0.89 15.80
C ILE A 155 -21.94 -1.59 15.94
N GLU A 156 -22.17 -2.73 15.27
CA GLU A 156 -23.46 -3.39 15.27
C GLU A 156 -23.31 -4.90 15.11
N GLN A 157 -24.29 -5.65 15.65
CA GLN A 157 -24.44 -7.07 15.46
C GLN A 157 -25.78 -7.40 14.80
N SER A 158 -25.77 -8.39 13.90
CA SER A 158 -26.98 -8.98 13.35
C SER A 158 -26.79 -10.49 13.12
N GLY A 159 -27.25 -11.30 14.07
CA GLY A 159 -26.99 -12.75 14.10
C GLY A 159 -25.48 -13.03 14.15
N ASN A 160 -24.97 -13.88 13.25
CA ASN A 160 -23.55 -14.20 13.10
C ASN A 160 -22.73 -13.18 12.32
N ASN A 161 -23.30 -12.01 12.01
CA ASN A 161 -22.59 -10.96 11.32
C ASN A 161 -22.31 -9.82 12.29
N LEU A 162 -21.09 -9.31 12.25
CA LEU A 162 -20.73 -8.05 12.87
C LEU A 162 -20.56 -6.99 11.77
N THR A 163 -21.14 -5.83 12.00
CA THR A 163 -20.94 -4.65 11.16
C THR A 163 -19.91 -3.76 11.82
N PHE A 164 -18.95 -3.30 11.07
CA PHE A 164 -17.95 -2.35 11.55
C PHE A 164 -17.81 -1.15 10.60
N ILE A 165 -17.30 -0.07 11.16
CA ILE A 165 -16.89 1.10 10.42
C ILE A 165 -15.39 1.03 10.14
N SER A 166 -15.00 1.17 8.86
CA SER A 166 -13.60 1.08 8.48
C SER A 166 -12.78 2.30 8.92
N VAL A 167 -11.48 2.10 9.16
CA VAL A 167 -10.52 3.21 9.40
C VAL A 167 -10.58 4.23 8.27
N ARG A 168 -10.80 3.79 7.02
CA ARG A 168 -10.96 4.69 5.87
C ARG A 168 -12.11 5.68 6.05
N LYS A 169 -13.24 5.22 6.56
CA LYS A 169 -14.41 6.08 6.82
C LYS A 169 -14.18 7.01 8.02
N LEU A 170 -13.34 6.58 8.96
CA LEU A 170 -12.98 7.33 10.17
C LEU A 170 -11.83 8.33 9.98
N ILE A 171 -11.14 8.34 8.85
CA ILE A 171 -9.85 9.02 8.68
C ILE A 171 -9.87 10.50 9.11
N ASN A 172 -10.91 11.25 8.74
CA ASN A 172 -11.04 12.66 9.11
C ASN A 172 -11.22 12.84 10.63
N ALA A 173 -12.06 12.00 11.25
CA ALA A 173 -12.30 12.04 12.70
C ALA A 173 -11.02 11.69 13.50
N LEU A 174 -10.22 10.75 12.99
CA LEU A 174 -8.95 10.37 13.59
C LEU A 174 -7.92 11.51 13.50
N HIS A 175 -7.74 12.10 12.32
CA HIS A 175 -6.81 13.21 12.10
C HIS A 175 -7.18 14.45 12.91
N GLU A 176 -8.48 14.78 13.05
CA GLU A 176 -8.96 15.90 13.88
C GLU A 176 -8.54 15.75 15.35
N ASN A 177 -8.38 14.53 15.85
CA ASN A 177 -7.94 14.22 17.21
C ASN A 177 -6.43 13.95 17.33
N GLY A 178 -5.64 14.18 16.27
CA GLY A 178 -4.19 13.95 16.24
C GLY A 178 -3.81 12.48 16.32
N ILE A 179 -4.71 11.55 15.95
CA ILE A 179 -4.48 10.12 15.95
C ILE A 179 -3.84 9.74 14.62
N SER A 180 -2.65 9.12 14.69
CA SER A 180 -1.90 8.68 13.51
C SER A 180 -2.52 7.43 12.90
N VAL A 181 -2.56 7.38 11.57
CA VAL A 181 -3.02 6.24 10.80
C VAL A 181 -1.89 5.84 9.84
N GLU A 182 -1.51 4.56 9.87
CA GLU A 182 -0.59 4.00 8.89
C GLU A 182 -1.36 3.76 7.59
N GLU A 183 -0.78 4.14 6.46
CA GLU A 183 -1.38 3.90 5.15
C GLU A 183 -0.84 2.62 4.51
N GLU A 184 -1.70 1.92 3.78
CA GLU A 184 -1.26 0.84 2.92
C GLU A 184 -0.39 1.43 1.80
N THR A 185 0.83 0.91 1.65
CA THR A 185 1.67 1.27 0.51
C THR A 185 0.98 0.74 -0.75
N ILE A 186 0.43 1.64 -1.56
CA ILE A 186 -0.16 1.26 -2.85
C ILE A 186 0.97 0.71 -3.71
N LEU A 187 0.87 -0.56 -4.10
CA LEU A 187 1.93 -1.26 -4.85
C LEU A 187 2.29 -0.61 -6.18
N THR A 188 1.42 0.26 -6.69
CA THR A 188 1.64 1.02 -7.94
C THR A 188 2.34 2.35 -7.72
N ASP A 189 2.42 2.83 -6.48
CA ASP A 189 3.06 4.10 -6.15
C ASP A 189 4.58 3.95 -6.09
N ILE A 190 5.26 5.08 -6.31
CA ILE A 190 6.71 5.13 -6.18
C ILE A 190 7.05 5.08 -4.68
N PRO A 191 7.85 4.09 -4.21
CA PRO A 191 8.26 4.02 -2.83
C PRO A 191 8.94 5.32 -2.38
N GLU A 192 8.70 5.76 -1.15
CA GLU A 192 9.17 7.05 -0.61
C GLU A 192 10.69 7.24 -0.77
N SER A 193 11.47 6.18 -0.51
CA SER A 193 12.93 6.24 -0.67
C SER A 193 13.35 6.48 -2.12
N ILE A 194 12.65 5.90 -3.10
CA ILE A 194 12.91 6.12 -4.52
C ILE A 194 12.39 7.51 -4.92
N ALA A 195 11.22 7.93 -4.45
CA ALA A 195 10.68 9.27 -4.71
C ALA A 195 11.62 10.37 -4.20
N HIS A 196 12.25 10.16 -3.04
CA HIS A 196 13.28 11.05 -2.52
C HIS A 196 14.48 11.16 -3.47
N ASP A 197 14.98 10.02 -3.97
CA ASP A 197 16.10 10.01 -4.93
C ASP A 197 15.71 10.69 -6.26
N VAL A 198 14.47 10.50 -6.74
CA VAL A 198 13.94 11.19 -7.92
C VAL A 198 13.91 12.71 -7.70
N ALA A 199 13.45 13.17 -6.54
CA ALA A 199 13.37 14.60 -6.21
C ALA A 199 14.76 15.28 -6.17
N LEU A 200 15.79 14.54 -5.78
CA LEU A 200 17.19 15.01 -5.77
C LEU A 200 17.88 14.87 -7.13
N SER A 201 17.31 14.10 -8.06
CA SER A 201 17.90 13.82 -9.35
C SER A 201 17.52 14.86 -10.40
N LYS A 202 18.27 14.86 -11.52
CA LYS A 202 17.86 15.52 -12.75
C LYS A 202 17.51 14.45 -13.77
N PRO A 203 16.36 14.57 -14.42
CA PRO A 203 15.94 13.62 -15.46
C PRO A 203 16.97 13.53 -16.59
N ASN A 204 17.26 12.33 -17.06
CA ASN A 204 18.01 12.12 -18.28
C ASN A 204 17.09 12.37 -19.49
N HIS A 205 16.94 13.65 -19.87
CA HIS A 205 16.02 14.07 -20.93
C HIS A 205 16.28 13.39 -22.26
N THR A 206 17.54 13.04 -22.57
CA THR A 206 17.89 12.31 -23.79
C THR A 206 17.28 10.93 -23.81
N VAL A 207 17.43 10.16 -22.71
CA VAL A 207 16.86 8.82 -22.62
C VAL A 207 15.33 8.88 -22.53
N MET A 208 14.78 9.87 -21.81
CA MET A 208 13.33 10.08 -21.74
C MET A 208 12.74 10.38 -23.14
N GLY A 209 13.38 11.24 -23.92
CA GLY A 209 12.96 11.54 -25.30
C GLY A 209 12.99 10.30 -26.21
N ILE A 210 14.03 9.46 -26.10
CA ILE A 210 14.10 8.19 -26.84
C ILE A 210 12.95 7.26 -26.39
N LEU A 211 12.66 7.21 -25.09
CA LEU A 211 11.58 6.38 -24.56
C LEU A 211 10.22 6.83 -25.09
N ASP A 212 9.93 8.14 -25.08
CA ASP A 212 8.71 8.74 -25.64
C ASP A 212 8.54 8.39 -27.14
N GLU A 213 9.62 8.49 -27.93
CA GLU A 213 9.61 8.13 -29.34
C GLU A 213 9.28 6.66 -29.55
N ARG A 214 9.92 5.75 -28.79
CA ARG A 214 9.74 4.30 -28.94
C ARG A 214 8.38 3.82 -28.47
N ILE A 215 7.81 4.42 -27.43
CA ILE A 215 6.45 4.10 -26.95
C ILE A 215 5.41 4.45 -28.02
N GLY A 216 5.63 5.52 -28.78
CA GLY A 216 4.76 5.90 -29.90
C GLY A 216 4.85 4.98 -31.13
N GLU A 217 5.92 4.18 -31.26
CA GLU A 217 6.12 3.28 -32.39
C GLU A 217 5.37 1.94 -32.21
N LYS A 218 4.56 1.56 -33.20
CA LYS A 218 3.70 0.35 -33.16
C LYS A 218 4.45 -0.99 -33.34
N ASN A 219 5.79 -0.99 -33.30
CA ASN A 219 6.57 -2.15 -33.75
C ASN A 219 6.86 -3.19 -32.67
N SER A 220 6.77 -2.84 -31.41
CA SER A 220 6.95 -3.78 -30.27
C SER A 220 6.47 -3.13 -28.96
N ASN A 221 5.81 -3.92 -28.15
CA ASN A 221 5.33 -3.51 -26.83
C ASN A 221 6.40 -3.69 -25.74
N TRP A 222 7.59 -4.18 -26.07
CA TRP A 222 8.64 -4.49 -25.13
C TRP A 222 9.85 -3.60 -25.36
N LEU A 223 10.28 -2.89 -24.30
CA LEU A 223 11.46 -2.04 -24.29
C LEU A 223 12.38 -2.47 -23.15
N LEU A 224 13.69 -2.31 -23.34
CA LEU A 224 14.69 -2.58 -22.32
C LEU A 224 15.56 -1.36 -22.06
N LEU A 225 15.57 -0.89 -20.81
CA LEU A 225 16.56 0.04 -20.28
C LEU A 225 17.71 -0.78 -19.68
N PHE A 226 18.93 -0.63 -20.17
CA PHE A 226 20.08 -1.35 -19.63
C PHE A 226 21.27 -0.41 -19.43
N GLY A 227 22.17 -0.76 -18.54
CA GLY A 227 23.36 0.04 -18.25
C GLY A 227 23.95 -0.27 -16.88
N SER A 228 25.16 0.22 -16.61
CA SER A 228 25.90 -0.05 -15.39
C SER A 228 25.12 0.29 -14.11
N PRO A 229 25.44 -0.35 -12.97
CA PRO A 229 24.87 0.04 -11.68
C PRO A 229 25.07 1.52 -11.41
N GLY A 230 24.05 2.22 -10.91
CA GLY A 230 24.14 3.65 -10.55
C GLY A 230 23.98 4.64 -11.71
N CYS A 231 23.75 4.20 -12.95
CA CYS A 231 23.54 5.11 -14.07
C CYS A 231 22.17 5.80 -14.13
N GLY A 232 21.28 5.51 -13.15
CA GLY A 232 20.00 6.19 -13.01
C GLY A 232 18.78 5.47 -13.61
N LYS A 233 18.84 4.16 -13.92
CA LYS A 233 17.71 3.40 -14.47
C LYS A 233 16.47 3.44 -13.59
N THR A 234 16.62 3.16 -12.29
CA THR A 234 15.53 3.19 -11.30
C THR A 234 14.95 4.59 -11.17
N THR A 235 15.82 5.61 -11.11
CA THR A 235 15.39 7.02 -11.05
C THR A 235 14.62 7.42 -12.29
N LEU A 236 15.05 6.94 -13.47
CA LEU A 236 14.34 7.17 -14.73
C LEU A 236 12.98 6.46 -14.75
N ALA A 237 12.94 5.17 -14.37
CA ALA A 237 11.69 4.41 -14.33
C ALA A 237 10.67 5.03 -13.34
N ALA A 238 11.14 5.55 -12.20
CA ALA A 238 10.31 6.19 -11.21
C ALA A 238 9.89 7.62 -11.62
N GLY A 239 10.83 8.42 -12.12
CA GLY A 239 10.59 9.82 -12.45
C GLY A 239 10.11 10.08 -13.88
N TYR A 240 9.86 9.02 -14.68
CA TYR A 240 9.35 9.20 -16.02
C TYR A 240 7.91 9.70 -16.01
N GLU A 241 7.69 10.83 -16.66
CA GLU A 241 6.38 11.41 -16.94
C GLU A 241 6.24 11.56 -18.47
N PRO A 242 5.18 10.98 -19.07
CA PRO A 242 4.98 11.09 -20.52
C PRO A 242 4.77 12.55 -20.95
N ASN A 243 5.41 12.95 -22.05
CA ASN A 243 5.17 14.27 -22.66
C ASN A 243 3.86 14.35 -23.47
N ASN A 244 3.16 13.23 -23.61
CA ASN A 244 1.93 13.12 -24.41
C ASN A 244 0.76 12.72 -23.52
N ASP A 245 -0.30 13.54 -23.46
CA ASP A 245 -1.51 13.31 -22.68
C ASP A 245 -2.24 11.99 -23.01
N ASN A 246 -1.98 11.43 -24.20
CA ASN A 246 -2.53 10.13 -24.61
C ASN A 246 -1.70 8.94 -24.11
N VAL A 247 -0.66 9.16 -23.32
CA VAL A 247 0.17 8.13 -22.72
C VAL A 247 0.08 8.23 -21.20
N GLU A 248 -0.13 7.12 -20.53
CA GLU A 248 -0.17 7.10 -19.06
C GLU A 248 0.68 5.96 -18.51
N VAL A 249 1.30 6.16 -17.37
CA VAL A 249 1.99 5.10 -16.61
C VAL A 249 0.95 4.36 -15.80
N ILE A 250 0.68 3.11 -16.15
CA ILE A 250 -0.31 2.26 -15.48
C ILE A 250 0.24 1.54 -14.25
N GLY A 251 1.56 1.46 -14.12
CA GLY A 251 2.20 0.90 -12.93
C GLY A 251 3.72 0.88 -13.01
N ARG A 252 4.36 0.85 -11.84
CA ARG A 252 5.81 0.74 -11.65
C ARG A 252 6.12 -0.32 -10.62
N PHE A 253 6.82 -1.36 -11.01
CA PHE A 253 7.26 -2.42 -10.11
C PHE A 253 8.78 -2.35 -9.93
N PHE A 254 9.22 -2.32 -8.66
CA PHE A 254 10.62 -2.24 -8.29
C PHE A 254 11.03 -3.49 -7.51
N PHE A 255 11.99 -4.26 -8.03
CA PHE A 255 12.53 -5.43 -7.31
C PHE A 255 13.42 -5.05 -6.13
N LYS A 256 14.03 -3.86 -6.19
CA LYS A 256 14.87 -3.33 -5.13
C LYS A 256 14.39 -1.94 -4.73
N VAL A 257 14.14 -1.77 -3.45
CA VAL A 257 13.75 -0.50 -2.83
C VAL A 257 14.68 -0.25 -1.65
N PRO A 258 15.41 0.87 -1.61
CA PRO A 258 16.24 1.22 -0.46
C PRO A 258 15.40 1.33 0.81
N ASN A 259 15.91 0.80 1.93
CA ASN A 259 15.25 0.85 3.25
C ASN A 259 13.81 0.28 3.27
N ASP A 260 13.53 -0.68 2.39
CA ASP A 260 12.22 -1.32 2.28
C ASP A 260 11.89 -2.13 3.55
N PRO A 261 10.68 -1.97 4.12
CA PRO A 261 10.20 -2.85 5.18
C PRO A 261 9.97 -4.30 4.70
N LEU A 262 9.76 -4.50 3.40
CA LEU A 262 9.63 -5.83 2.80
C LEU A 262 11.00 -6.46 2.56
N SER A 263 11.14 -7.75 2.93
CA SER A 263 12.36 -8.47 2.60
C SER A 263 12.53 -8.65 1.08
N ARG A 264 13.79 -8.76 0.62
CA ARG A 264 14.11 -9.07 -0.78
C ARG A 264 13.36 -10.32 -1.27
N ALA A 265 13.23 -11.35 -0.43
CA ALA A 265 12.53 -12.58 -0.79
C ALA A 265 11.06 -12.35 -1.12
N VAL A 266 10.37 -11.45 -0.40
CA VAL A 266 8.98 -11.06 -0.67
C VAL A 266 8.92 -10.24 -1.95
N ARG A 267 9.75 -9.20 -2.09
CA ARG A 267 9.76 -8.33 -3.29
C ARG A 267 10.05 -9.10 -4.58
N CYS A 268 10.97 -10.05 -4.52
CA CYS A 268 11.32 -10.89 -5.65
C CYS A 268 10.44 -12.14 -5.77
N SER A 269 9.24 -12.16 -5.15
CA SER A 269 8.31 -13.27 -5.28
C SER A 269 7.29 -13.04 -6.41
N GLU A 270 6.93 -14.11 -7.12
CA GLU A 270 5.86 -14.08 -8.12
C GLU A 270 4.51 -13.67 -7.51
N SER A 271 4.27 -14.04 -6.23
CA SER A 271 3.05 -13.66 -5.52
C SER A 271 2.92 -12.15 -5.37
N HIS A 272 4.00 -11.47 -4.98
CA HIS A 272 4.03 -10.02 -4.82
C HIS A 272 3.84 -9.29 -6.16
N PHE A 273 4.46 -9.80 -7.24
CA PHE A 273 4.22 -9.24 -8.57
C PHE A 273 2.78 -9.48 -9.06
N ALA A 274 2.20 -10.64 -8.76
CA ALA A 274 0.81 -10.91 -9.08
C ALA A 274 -0.16 -9.98 -8.32
N GLU A 275 0.15 -9.62 -7.06
CA GLU A 275 -0.59 -8.63 -6.27
C GLU A 275 -0.46 -7.22 -6.86
N PHE A 276 0.74 -6.85 -7.29
CA PHE A 276 0.95 -5.60 -8.01
C PHE A 276 0.10 -5.52 -9.29
N LEU A 277 0.09 -6.56 -10.13
CA LEU A 277 -0.71 -6.59 -11.36
C LEU A 277 -2.22 -6.56 -11.07
N GLU A 278 -2.67 -7.19 -9.99
CA GLU A 278 -4.05 -7.07 -9.50
C GLU A 278 -4.38 -5.62 -9.11
N THR A 279 -3.46 -4.94 -8.41
CA THR A 279 -3.61 -3.54 -8.02
C THR A 279 -3.67 -2.61 -9.24
N VAL A 280 -2.82 -2.83 -10.25
CA VAL A 280 -2.87 -2.11 -11.55
C VAL A 280 -4.24 -2.27 -12.20
N TYR A 281 -4.78 -3.50 -12.20
CA TYR A 281 -6.10 -3.77 -12.74
C TYR A 281 -7.21 -3.03 -11.98
N ILE A 282 -7.23 -3.12 -10.64
CA ILE A 282 -8.22 -2.46 -9.79
C ILE A 282 -8.17 -0.94 -9.97
N ASN A 283 -6.98 -0.35 -9.99
CA ASN A 283 -6.81 1.10 -10.16
C ASN A 283 -7.32 1.59 -11.52
N LYS A 284 -7.12 0.79 -12.58
CA LYS A 284 -7.57 1.17 -13.92
C LYS A 284 -9.07 0.98 -14.14
N THR A 285 -9.65 -0.08 -13.59
CA THR A 285 -11.06 -0.44 -13.84
C THR A 285 -12.02 0.03 -12.75
N GLY A 286 -11.52 0.29 -11.54
CA GLY A 286 -12.36 0.53 -10.37
C GLY A 286 -13.13 -0.72 -9.90
N GLU A 287 -12.83 -1.90 -10.46
CA GLU A 287 -13.54 -3.15 -10.13
C GLU A 287 -13.11 -3.67 -8.76
N GLU A 288 -14.06 -3.97 -7.89
CA GLU A 288 -13.78 -4.64 -6.62
C GLU A 288 -13.58 -6.14 -6.84
N ILE A 289 -12.45 -6.67 -6.39
CA ILE A 289 -12.12 -8.09 -6.50
C ILE A 289 -12.07 -8.71 -5.10
N GLU A 290 -12.60 -9.93 -4.96
CA GLU A 290 -12.41 -10.76 -3.78
C GLU A 290 -10.92 -11.04 -3.54
N LYS A 291 -10.52 -11.29 -2.27
CA LYS A 291 -9.15 -11.74 -1.98
C LYS A 291 -8.86 -13.05 -2.71
N LEU A 292 -7.84 -13.04 -3.55
CA LEU A 292 -7.46 -14.18 -4.39
C LEU A 292 -6.19 -14.84 -3.85
N SER A 293 -6.09 -16.16 -4.00
CA SER A 293 -4.82 -16.88 -3.88
C SER A 293 -3.88 -16.54 -5.04
N PHE A 294 -2.59 -16.84 -4.90
CA PHE A 294 -1.60 -16.66 -5.97
C PHE A 294 -2.01 -17.39 -7.27
N GLU A 295 -2.46 -18.65 -7.17
CA GLU A 295 -2.87 -19.43 -8.32
C GLU A 295 -4.10 -18.86 -9.05
N GLU A 296 -5.03 -18.27 -8.32
CA GLU A 296 -6.18 -17.58 -8.92
C GLU A 296 -5.75 -16.29 -9.62
N ARG A 297 -4.85 -15.49 -9.00
CA ARG A 297 -4.27 -14.31 -9.62
C ARG A 297 -3.53 -14.67 -10.91
N ARG A 298 -2.64 -15.63 -10.85
CA ARG A 298 -1.86 -16.12 -12.00
C ARG A 298 -2.74 -16.46 -13.20
N LYS A 299 -3.87 -17.15 -12.98
CA LYS A 299 -4.83 -17.49 -14.03
C LYS A 299 -5.57 -16.28 -14.61
N ARG A 300 -5.76 -15.22 -13.80
CA ARG A 300 -6.53 -14.03 -14.19
C ARG A 300 -5.68 -12.93 -14.83
N ILE A 301 -4.38 -12.86 -14.54
CA ILE A 301 -3.48 -11.82 -15.05
C ILE A 301 -3.59 -11.60 -16.57
N PRO A 302 -3.55 -12.60 -17.44
CA PRO A 302 -3.69 -12.37 -18.88
C PRO A 302 -5.00 -11.68 -19.26
N ARG A 303 -6.10 -12.03 -18.58
CA ARG A 303 -7.39 -11.39 -18.78
C ARG A 303 -7.40 -9.94 -18.28
N TRP A 304 -6.81 -9.68 -17.11
CA TRP A 304 -6.72 -8.33 -16.54
C TRP A 304 -5.95 -7.38 -17.44
N ILE A 305 -4.81 -7.81 -17.94
CA ILE A 305 -4.00 -7.02 -18.88
C ILE A 305 -4.77 -6.71 -20.16
N ASN A 306 -5.55 -7.66 -20.68
CA ASN A 306 -6.39 -7.40 -21.84
C ASN A 306 -7.54 -6.42 -21.54
N ILE A 307 -8.16 -6.49 -20.35
CA ILE A 307 -9.20 -5.53 -19.95
C ILE A 307 -8.58 -4.14 -19.81
N ILE A 308 -7.42 -4.00 -19.15
CA ILE A 308 -6.69 -2.71 -19.07
C ILE A 308 -6.44 -2.14 -20.47
N GLY A 309 -5.99 -2.98 -21.41
CA GLY A 309 -5.80 -2.56 -22.81
C GLY A 309 -7.09 -2.06 -23.46
N ASN A 310 -8.23 -2.70 -23.18
CA ASN A 310 -9.53 -2.25 -23.71
C ASN A 310 -9.95 -0.90 -23.10
N GLU A 311 -9.82 -0.71 -21.78
CA GLU A 311 -10.11 0.57 -21.11
C GLU A 311 -9.24 1.71 -21.68
N LEU A 312 -7.93 1.45 -21.84
CA LEU A 312 -7.03 2.40 -22.48
C LEU A 312 -7.45 2.74 -23.93
N SER A 313 -7.95 1.75 -24.67
CA SER A 313 -8.43 1.96 -26.04
C SER A 313 -9.69 2.82 -26.10
N LEU A 314 -10.60 2.67 -25.12
CA LEU A 314 -11.80 3.51 -25.01
C LEU A 314 -11.42 4.99 -24.80
N ASP A 315 -10.37 5.24 -24.03
CA ASP A 315 -9.85 6.58 -23.76
C ASP A 315 -8.89 7.09 -24.85
N ALA A 316 -8.65 6.31 -25.91
CA ALA A 316 -7.62 6.56 -26.95
C ALA A 316 -6.21 6.73 -26.35
N LYS A 317 -5.90 6.02 -25.25
CA LYS A 317 -4.64 6.08 -24.53
C LYS A 317 -3.74 4.88 -24.77
N GLN A 318 -2.45 5.08 -24.50
CA GLN A 318 -1.43 4.04 -24.38
C GLN A 318 -0.98 3.93 -22.92
N GLY A 319 -0.79 2.70 -22.43
CA GLY A 319 -0.33 2.42 -21.08
C GLY A 319 1.14 2.00 -21.06
N ILE A 320 1.85 2.38 -20.02
CA ILE A 320 3.23 1.97 -19.74
C ILE A 320 3.29 1.24 -18.44
N LEU A 321 3.88 0.04 -18.46
CA LEU A 321 4.18 -0.76 -17.29
C LEU A 321 5.70 -0.85 -17.11
N PHE A 322 6.24 -0.24 -16.05
CA PHE A 322 7.65 -0.37 -15.69
C PHE A 322 7.90 -1.57 -14.80
N ILE A 323 8.97 -2.33 -15.10
CA ILE A 323 9.47 -3.46 -14.27
C ILE A 323 10.97 -3.24 -14.10
N ASP A 324 11.35 -2.67 -12.95
CA ASP A 324 12.70 -2.20 -12.69
C ASP A 324 13.52 -3.18 -11.84
N GLY A 325 14.76 -3.41 -12.24
CA GLY A 325 15.75 -4.16 -11.47
C GLY A 325 15.72 -5.68 -11.68
N LEU A 326 15.50 -6.18 -12.89
CA LEU A 326 15.49 -7.62 -13.21
C LEU A 326 16.77 -8.37 -12.80
N ASP A 327 17.89 -7.66 -12.66
CA ASP A 327 19.15 -8.21 -12.14
C ASP A 327 19.04 -8.72 -10.72
N GLU A 328 18.13 -8.20 -9.90
CA GLU A 328 17.87 -8.70 -8.55
C GLU A 328 17.27 -10.13 -8.54
N LEU A 329 16.65 -10.56 -9.65
CA LEU A 329 16.20 -11.95 -9.85
C LEU A 329 17.28 -12.87 -10.38
N ALA A 330 18.26 -12.31 -11.12
CA ALA A 330 19.22 -13.09 -11.89
C ALA A 330 20.39 -13.61 -11.05
N ASP A 331 20.64 -13.08 -9.85
CA ASP A 331 21.77 -13.47 -8.99
C ASP A 331 21.85 -14.98 -8.72
N ASP A 332 20.68 -15.66 -8.66
CA ASP A 332 20.63 -17.09 -8.33
C ASP A 332 20.33 -17.99 -9.54
N ASN A 333 19.57 -17.51 -10.53
CA ASN A 333 19.18 -18.34 -11.70
C ASN A 333 18.55 -17.48 -12.82
N ARG A 334 19.16 -17.46 -14.03
CA ARG A 334 18.61 -16.76 -15.23
C ARG A 334 17.21 -17.25 -15.62
N ASN A 335 16.84 -18.49 -15.32
CA ASN A 335 15.51 -19.04 -15.61
C ASN A 335 14.42 -18.28 -14.83
N ARG A 336 14.75 -17.75 -13.65
CA ARG A 336 13.81 -17.05 -12.79
C ARG A 336 13.24 -15.77 -13.41
N VAL A 337 14.05 -15.04 -14.19
CA VAL A 337 13.56 -13.88 -14.97
C VAL A 337 12.48 -14.30 -15.96
N GLY A 338 12.69 -15.45 -16.64
CA GLY A 338 11.72 -16.00 -17.58
C GLY A 338 10.42 -16.44 -16.92
N GLU A 339 10.51 -17.14 -15.81
CA GLU A 339 9.35 -17.61 -15.02
C GLU A 339 8.52 -16.42 -14.52
N PHE A 340 9.19 -15.39 -14.03
CA PHE A 340 8.55 -14.18 -13.54
C PHE A 340 7.81 -13.40 -14.65
N LEU A 341 8.47 -13.17 -15.79
CA LEU A 341 7.86 -12.49 -16.93
C LEU A 341 6.80 -13.33 -17.65
N ALA A 342 6.79 -14.65 -17.44
CA ALA A 342 5.74 -15.55 -17.93
C ALA A 342 4.39 -15.38 -17.22
N LEU A 343 4.31 -14.57 -16.15
CA LEU A 343 3.04 -14.13 -15.57
C LEU A 343 2.31 -13.15 -16.49
N LEU A 344 3.03 -12.38 -17.30
CA LEU A 344 2.44 -11.51 -18.31
C LEU A 344 1.94 -12.33 -19.52
N PRO A 345 0.94 -11.81 -20.26
CA PRO A 345 0.46 -12.47 -21.46
C PRO A 345 1.58 -12.72 -22.49
N GLU A 346 1.51 -13.83 -23.19
CA GLU A 346 2.45 -14.11 -24.28
C GLU A 346 2.40 -13.00 -25.34
N THR A 347 1.19 -12.51 -25.65
CA THR A 347 0.96 -11.36 -26.52
C THR A 347 0.34 -10.23 -25.71
N MET A 348 1.05 -9.11 -25.59
CA MET A 348 0.56 -7.91 -24.93
C MET A 348 -0.44 -7.17 -25.80
N PRO A 349 -1.45 -6.47 -25.22
CA PRO A 349 -2.29 -5.53 -25.98
C PRO A 349 -1.42 -4.48 -26.69
N GLN A 350 -1.78 -4.11 -27.92
CA GLN A 350 -0.98 -3.18 -28.75
C GLN A 350 -0.77 -1.79 -28.14
N ASN A 351 -1.63 -1.41 -27.22
CA ASN A 351 -1.60 -0.13 -26.52
C ASN A 351 -1.02 -0.22 -25.10
N ILE A 352 -0.35 -1.32 -24.75
CA ILE A 352 0.40 -1.44 -23.49
C ILE A 352 1.87 -1.71 -23.81
N SER A 353 2.74 -0.84 -23.37
CA SER A 353 4.20 -1.01 -23.45
C SER A 353 4.77 -1.49 -22.12
N VAL A 354 5.61 -2.52 -22.14
CA VAL A 354 6.35 -3.02 -20.98
C VAL A 354 7.78 -2.53 -21.07
N VAL A 355 8.20 -1.72 -20.11
CA VAL A 355 9.57 -1.19 -20.00
C VAL A 355 10.30 -1.95 -18.92
N LEU A 356 11.23 -2.80 -19.30
CA LEU A 356 12.10 -3.57 -18.43
C LEU A 356 13.36 -2.77 -18.09
N SER A 357 13.93 -2.97 -16.91
CA SER A 357 15.28 -2.47 -16.60
C SER A 357 16.19 -3.55 -16.02
N CYS A 358 17.48 -3.48 -16.39
CA CYS A 358 18.52 -4.38 -15.86
C CYS A 358 19.93 -3.81 -16.09
N ILE A 359 20.92 -4.45 -15.47
CA ILE A 359 22.33 -4.06 -15.65
C ILE A 359 22.89 -4.47 -17.04
N SER A 360 22.42 -5.56 -17.61
CA SER A 360 22.91 -6.12 -18.87
C SER A 360 21.82 -6.93 -19.56
N LYS A 361 21.76 -6.83 -20.92
CA LYS A 361 20.80 -7.56 -21.73
C LYS A 361 21.01 -9.09 -21.71
N GLU A 362 22.21 -9.54 -21.35
CA GLU A 362 22.57 -10.97 -21.28
C GLU A 362 21.81 -11.73 -20.19
N ILE A 363 21.18 -11.05 -19.21
CA ILE A 363 20.38 -11.69 -18.18
C ILE A 363 18.99 -12.12 -18.69
N LEU A 364 18.54 -11.53 -19.82
CA LEU A 364 17.22 -11.86 -20.35
C LEU A 364 17.22 -13.25 -21.00
N PRO A 365 16.17 -14.05 -20.76
CA PRO A 365 15.98 -15.31 -21.48
C PRO A 365 15.65 -15.07 -22.96
N ALA A 366 15.99 -16.01 -23.83
CA ALA A 366 15.78 -15.90 -25.28
C ALA A 366 14.31 -15.57 -25.64
N THR A 367 13.36 -16.15 -24.93
CA THR A 367 11.91 -15.90 -25.09
C THR A 367 11.49 -14.46 -24.87
N VAL A 368 12.23 -13.70 -24.06
CA VAL A 368 12.00 -12.28 -23.83
C VAL A 368 12.76 -11.44 -24.87
N VAL A 369 14.00 -11.81 -25.16
CA VAL A 369 14.82 -11.14 -26.19
C VAL A 369 14.11 -11.11 -27.54
N GLU A 370 13.44 -12.19 -27.94
CA GLU A 370 12.67 -12.30 -29.19
C GLU A 370 11.48 -11.34 -29.26
N LYS A 371 10.97 -10.86 -28.10
CA LYS A 371 9.85 -9.91 -28.04
C LYS A 371 10.32 -8.45 -28.16
N ILE A 372 11.60 -8.17 -27.95
CA ILE A 372 12.16 -6.81 -27.97
C ILE A 372 12.70 -6.49 -29.36
N ALA A 373 12.13 -5.50 -30.04
CA ALA A 373 12.64 -5.05 -31.31
C ALA A 373 14.08 -4.50 -31.18
N PRO A 374 14.94 -4.62 -32.22
CA PRO A 374 16.34 -4.18 -32.15
C PRO A 374 16.52 -2.72 -31.67
N ASN A 375 15.61 -1.82 -32.06
CA ASN A 375 15.66 -0.41 -31.68
C ASN A 375 15.11 -0.13 -30.27
N ASN A 376 14.53 -1.11 -29.58
CA ASN A 376 13.94 -0.97 -28.27
C ASN A 376 14.90 -1.34 -27.13
N TYR A 377 16.18 -1.59 -27.46
CA TYR A 377 17.26 -1.69 -26.49
C TYR A 377 17.86 -0.31 -26.25
N ILE A 378 17.54 0.31 -25.11
CA ILE A 378 17.93 1.67 -24.77
C ILE A 378 19.02 1.60 -23.69
N GLU A 379 20.22 2.02 -24.03
CA GLU A 379 21.33 2.11 -23.10
C GLU A 379 21.23 3.38 -22.25
N VAL A 380 21.18 3.22 -20.94
CA VAL A 380 21.25 4.34 -20.00
C VAL A 380 22.72 4.58 -19.66
N THR A 381 23.30 5.55 -20.33
CA THR A 381 24.69 5.94 -20.13
C THR A 381 24.82 6.86 -18.90
N PRO A 382 26.00 6.90 -18.26
CA PRO A 382 26.32 7.89 -17.25
C PRO A 382 26.09 9.33 -17.77
N LEU A 383 25.91 10.27 -16.85
CA LEU A 383 25.67 11.67 -17.15
C LEU A 383 26.89 12.30 -17.86
N ASP A 384 26.66 13.11 -18.85
CA ASP A 384 27.70 13.96 -19.43
C ASP A 384 28.08 15.11 -18.46
N ILE A 385 29.12 15.89 -18.80
CA ILE A 385 29.62 16.96 -17.92
C ILE A 385 28.54 18.01 -17.66
N ALA A 386 27.73 18.34 -18.66
CA ALA A 386 26.67 19.35 -18.50
C ALA A 386 25.55 18.86 -17.59
N ALA A 387 25.15 17.59 -17.71
CA ALA A 387 24.21 16.95 -16.81
C ALA A 387 24.76 16.78 -15.40
N CYS A 388 26.07 16.47 -15.26
CA CYS A 388 26.78 16.46 -13.96
C CYS A 388 26.75 17.83 -13.28
N GLU A 389 26.94 18.91 -14.05
CA GLU A 389 26.89 20.28 -13.51
C GLU A 389 25.50 20.57 -12.94
N LEU A 390 24.43 20.28 -13.69
CA LEU A 390 23.07 20.46 -13.24
C LEU A 390 22.74 19.62 -12.00
N TYR A 391 23.22 18.38 -11.95
CA TYR A 391 23.04 17.49 -10.80
C TYR A 391 23.73 18.04 -9.55
N ILE A 392 24.99 18.44 -9.66
CA ILE A 392 25.78 19.00 -8.55
C ILE A 392 25.15 20.31 -8.06
N GLN A 393 24.72 21.20 -8.96
CA GLN A 393 24.05 22.45 -8.59
C GLN A 393 22.74 22.21 -7.83
N ALA A 394 21.94 21.25 -8.27
CA ALA A 394 20.68 20.90 -7.63
C ALA A 394 20.88 20.37 -6.19
N ASN A 395 21.99 19.68 -5.92
CA ASN A 395 22.25 19.02 -4.64
C ASN A 395 23.24 19.78 -3.73
N SER A 396 23.87 20.88 -4.20
CA SER A 396 24.84 21.65 -3.44
C SER A 396 24.28 22.89 -2.72
N GLY A 397 22.95 23.11 -2.77
CA GLY A 397 22.31 24.28 -2.18
C GLY A 397 22.80 25.60 -2.82
N GLU A 398 23.00 26.64 -2.00
CA GLU A 398 23.47 27.96 -2.48
C GLU A 398 24.95 27.98 -2.92
N TRP A 399 25.63 26.85 -2.87
CA TRP A 399 27.07 26.76 -3.14
C TRP A 399 27.32 26.65 -4.65
N ASN A 400 27.57 27.78 -5.30
CA ASN A 400 27.93 27.84 -6.73
C ASN A 400 29.35 27.26 -6.94
N LYS A 401 29.42 26.03 -7.47
CA LYS A 401 30.69 25.33 -7.68
C LYS A 401 31.36 25.78 -8.98
N PRO A 402 32.67 26.00 -8.98
CA PRO A 402 33.38 26.34 -10.20
C PRO A 402 33.38 25.16 -11.18
N TYR A 403 33.35 25.46 -12.48
CA TYR A 403 33.31 24.43 -13.56
C TYR A 403 34.46 23.40 -13.44
N SER A 404 35.66 23.83 -13.01
CA SER A 404 36.77 22.92 -12.77
C SER A 404 36.50 21.88 -11.68
N PHE A 405 35.71 22.22 -10.65
CA PHE A 405 35.27 21.28 -9.65
C PHE A 405 34.28 20.26 -10.23
N VAL A 406 33.30 20.73 -11.01
CA VAL A 406 32.33 19.86 -11.67
C VAL A 406 33.05 18.88 -12.61
N GLN A 407 33.99 19.36 -13.42
CA GLN A 407 34.84 18.51 -14.27
C GLN A 407 35.61 17.46 -13.48
N ALA A 408 36.20 17.84 -12.36
CA ALA A 408 36.97 16.92 -11.51
C ALA A 408 36.06 15.84 -10.90
N VAL A 409 34.85 16.20 -10.46
CA VAL A 409 33.86 15.25 -9.95
C VAL A 409 33.37 14.34 -11.07
N ALA A 410 32.94 14.89 -12.21
CA ALA A 410 32.48 14.10 -13.34
C ALA A 410 33.52 13.09 -13.84
N ASN A 411 34.79 13.51 -13.94
CA ASN A 411 35.89 12.64 -14.34
C ASN A 411 36.15 11.53 -13.31
N LYS A 412 36.08 11.85 -12.00
CA LYS A 412 36.34 10.89 -10.93
C LYS A 412 35.20 9.87 -10.76
N THR A 413 33.99 10.28 -10.99
CA THR A 413 32.78 9.47 -10.88
C THR A 413 32.36 8.84 -12.21
N GLU A 414 33.07 9.16 -13.30
CA GLU A 414 32.73 8.75 -14.68
C GLU A 414 31.28 9.11 -15.05
N GLY A 415 30.76 10.20 -14.46
CA GLY A 415 29.38 10.65 -14.68
C GLY A 415 28.30 9.80 -14.00
N HIS A 416 28.66 8.89 -13.10
CA HIS A 416 27.67 8.09 -12.35
C HIS A 416 27.03 8.89 -11.22
N PRO A 417 25.70 9.14 -11.26
CA PRO A 417 24.99 9.93 -10.25
C PRO A 417 25.15 9.38 -8.82
N LEU A 418 25.26 8.06 -8.67
CA LEU A 418 25.42 7.41 -7.35
C LEU A 418 26.73 7.81 -6.64
N TYR A 419 27.73 8.25 -7.38
CA TYR A 419 29.06 8.57 -6.82
C TYR A 419 29.34 10.08 -6.76
N MET A 420 28.42 10.90 -7.25
CA MET A 420 28.48 12.36 -7.19
C MET A 420 27.91 12.91 -5.89
#